data_bf80240d95e1738c52b3cb2beb954587
#
_entry.id   bf80240d95e1738c52b3cb2beb954587
#
_cell.length_a   1.000
_cell.length_b   1.000
_cell.length_c   1.000
_cell.angle_alpha   90.00
_cell.angle_beta   90.00
_cell.angle_gamma   90.00
#
_symmetry.space_group_name_H-M   'P 1'
#
loop_
_entity.id
_entity.type
_entity.pdbx_description
1 polymer ?
#
loop_
_entity_poly.entity_id
_entity_poly.type
_entity_poly.pdbx_seq_one_letter_code
_entity_poly.pdbx_strand_id
1 'polypeptide(L)'
;SGPIDRYRRFAKDYQTVPSRDKYLTLVQKALPMLFLGFVYEFVIDYFFGQLWYPFMEKMALHSAPHLSWWVIGVAYTYAGHLYFNFAGYSMFAVAISYLMGVETPINFNKPFLSKNIKEFWNRWHMTLSFWFRDYIFMRFVFLATKKRWFKNRNLLSSLAYMLNMLVMGFWHGVTWYYILYGFLHGLALVVNDWWLRYKRKHLKIKSTRLTRFIASFITFNFVVLTFLVFCGFLDKLWFTNPLTMHP
;
A
#
# COMPACT_ATOMS: atom_id res chain seq x y z
N SER A 1 -4.18 2.56 11.14
CA SER A 1 -5.63 2.39 10.99
C SER A 1 -5.95 0.98 10.52
N GLY A 2 -6.85 0.29 11.23
CA GLY A 2 -7.27 -1.07 10.91
C GLY A 2 -8.10 -1.18 9.62
N PRO A 3 -8.69 -2.36 9.33
CA PRO A 3 -9.55 -2.56 8.17
C PRO A 3 -10.78 -1.64 8.20
N ILE A 4 -11.10 -1.06 7.06
CA ILE A 4 -12.30 -0.22 6.89
C ILE A 4 -13.43 -1.10 6.35
N ASP A 5 -14.47 -1.28 7.16
CA ASP A 5 -15.66 -2.01 6.72
C ASP A 5 -16.74 -1.07 6.14
N ARG A 6 -17.60 -1.63 5.31
CA ARG A 6 -18.77 -0.91 4.78
C ARG A 6 -19.90 -0.97 5.80
N TYR A 7 -20.46 0.19 6.15
CA TYR A 7 -21.53 0.29 7.15
C TYR A 7 -22.64 -0.75 6.95
N ARG A 8 -23.15 -0.92 5.73
CA ARG A 8 -24.23 -1.87 5.46
C ARG A 8 -23.86 -3.32 5.78
N ARG A 9 -22.60 -3.71 5.51
CA ARG A 9 -22.11 -5.06 5.81
C ARG A 9 -21.92 -5.24 7.31
N PHE A 10 -21.22 -4.29 7.93
CA PHE A 10 -21.03 -4.26 9.38
C PHE A 10 -22.35 -4.31 10.14
N ALA A 11 -23.33 -3.45 9.77
CA ALA A 11 -24.63 -3.40 10.42
C ALA A 11 -25.40 -4.73 10.31
N LYS A 12 -25.31 -5.41 9.16
CA LYS A 12 -25.91 -6.74 8.99
C LYS A 12 -25.27 -7.77 9.91
N ASP A 13 -23.94 -7.85 9.95
CA ASP A 13 -23.23 -8.81 10.80
C ASP A 13 -23.44 -8.48 12.29
N TYR A 14 -23.48 -7.20 12.66
CA TYR A 14 -23.70 -6.74 14.03
C TYR A 14 -25.12 -7.04 14.54
N GLN A 15 -26.13 -6.96 13.67
CA GLN A 15 -27.54 -7.20 14.04
C GLN A 15 -27.95 -8.67 13.98
N THR A 16 -27.13 -9.54 13.40
CA THR A 16 -27.46 -10.96 13.23
C THR A 16 -26.48 -11.84 14.00
N VAL A 17 -27.00 -12.62 14.95
CA VAL A 17 -26.18 -13.64 15.61
C VAL A 17 -25.79 -14.70 14.57
N PRO A 18 -24.50 -14.97 14.35
CA PRO A 18 -24.08 -15.98 13.39
C PRO A 18 -24.54 -17.37 13.83
N SER A 19 -24.87 -18.25 12.87
CA SER A 19 -25.08 -19.66 13.17
C SER A 19 -23.82 -20.28 13.78
N ARG A 20 -23.98 -21.38 14.55
CA ARG A 20 -22.86 -22.09 15.15
C ARG A 20 -21.77 -22.44 14.14
N ASP A 21 -22.14 -22.94 12.96
CA ASP A 21 -21.19 -23.37 11.93
C ASP A 21 -20.45 -22.17 11.32
N LYS A 22 -21.17 -21.05 11.09
CA LYS A 22 -20.54 -19.79 10.64
C LYS A 22 -19.55 -19.29 11.72
N TYR A 23 -19.95 -19.28 12.97
CA TYR A 23 -19.09 -18.83 14.06
C TYR A 23 -17.84 -19.70 14.22
N LEU A 24 -17.98 -21.01 14.18
CA LEU A 24 -16.82 -21.92 14.23
C LEU A 24 -15.87 -21.71 13.05
N THR A 25 -16.39 -21.44 11.86
CA THR A 25 -15.58 -21.08 10.69
C THR A 25 -14.81 -19.77 10.91
N LEU A 26 -15.42 -18.75 11.52
CA LEU A 26 -14.73 -17.50 11.86
C LEU A 26 -13.63 -17.73 12.91
N VAL A 27 -13.89 -18.54 13.94
CA VAL A 27 -12.89 -18.90 14.96
C VAL A 27 -11.70 -19.65 14.31
N GLN A 28 -11.96 -20.62 13.44
CA GLN A 28 -10.92 -21.35 12.70
C GLN A 28 -10.04 -20.43 11.85
N LYS A 29 -10.60 -19.36 11.28
CA LYS A 29 -9.83 -18.34 10.55
C LYS A 29 -9.09 -17.39 11.51
N ALA A 30 -9.69 -17.02 12.64
CA ALA A 30 -9.13 -16.07 13.58
C ALA A 30 -7.85 -16.57 14.27
N LEU A 31 -7.82 -17.84 14.70
CA LEU A 31 -6.68 -18.39 15.45
C LEU A 31 -5.36 -18.35 14.66
N PRO A 32 -5.28 -18.83 13.41
CA PRO A 32 -4.06 -18.65 12.59
C PRO A 32 -3.70 -17.19 12.34
N MET A 33 -4.70 -16.29 12.20
CA MET A 33 -4.45 -14.85 12.01
C MET A 33 -3.83 -14.22 13.26
N LEU A 34 -4.28 -14.58 14.46
CA LEU A 34 -3.68 -14.12 15.73
C LEU A 34 -2.21 -14.57 15.81
N PHE A 35 -1.95 -15.86 15.53
CA PHE A 35 -0.59 -16.38 15.54
C PHE A 35 0.32 -15.71 14.50
N LEU A 36 -0.14 -15.60 13.25
CA LEU A 36 0.62 -14.91 12.20
C LEU A 36 0.79 -13.42 12.49
N GLY A 37 -0.24 -12.77 13.03
CA GLY A 37 -0.17 -11.38 13.47
C GLY A 37 0.93 -11.19 14.52
N PHE A 38 1.00 -12.08 15.52
CA PHE A 38 2.05 -12.08 16.53
C PHE A 38 3.44 -12.26 15.90
N VAL A 39 3.62 -13.24 15.03
CA VAL A 39 4.90 -13.47 14.34
C VAL A 39 5.30 -12.25 13.49
N TYR A 40 4.37 -11.64 12.80
CA TYR A 40 4.63 -10.47 11.96
C TYR A 40 5.04 -9.26 12.79
N GLU A 41 4.27 -8.92 13.82
CA GLU A 41 4.46 -7.71 14.63
C GLU A 41 5.66 -7.83 15.60
N PHE A 42 5.75 -8.95 16.32
CA PHE A 42 6.71 -9.07 17.43
C PHE A 42 7.98 -9.83 17.08
N VAL A 43 8.00 -10.60 15.99
CA VAL A 43 9.20 -11.33 15.59
C VAL A 43 9.81 -10.72 14.34
N ILE A 44 9.08 -10.68 13.23
CA ILE A 44 9.66 -10.25 11.95
C ILE A 44 9.86 -8.74 11.93
N ASP A 45 8.86 -7.98 12.40
CA ASP A 45 8.98 -6.52 12.45
C ASP A 45 10.04 -6.05 13.44
N TYR A 46 10.30 -6.78 14.52
CA TYR A 46 11.39 -6.47 15.43
C TYR A 46 12.74 -6.41 14.70
N PHE A 47 13.03 -7.38 13.82
CA PHE A 47 14.26 -7.35 13.02
C PHE A 47 14.29 -6.17 12.05
N PHE A 48 13.19 -5.91 11.33
CA PHE A 48 13.15 -4.81 10.36
C PHE A 48 13.10 -3.44 11.04
N GLY A 49 12.21 -3.23 12.00
CA GLY A 49 11.89 -1.93 12.55
C GLY A 49 12.77 -1.53 13.73
N GLN A 50 13.21 -2.47 14.57
CA GLN A 50 14.01 -2.16 15.77
C GLN A 50 15.52 -2.38 15.59
N LEU A 51 15.94 -3.31 14.72
CA LEU A 51 17.35 -3.61 14.53
C LEU A 51 17.89 -3.03 13.22
N TRP A 52 17.32 -3.41 12.07
CA TRP A 52 17.93 -3.10 10.77
C TRP A 52 17.65 -1.68 10.30
N TYR A 53 16.41 -1.21 10.40
CA TYR A 53 16.07 0.14 9.93
C TYR A 53 16.84 1.23 10.67
N PRO A 54 16.92 1.29 12.03
CA PRO A 54 17.69 2.29 12.73
C PRO A 54 19.20 2.22 12.43
N PHE A 55 19.73 1.00 12.26
CA PHE A 55 21.13 0.81 11.86
C PHE A 55 21.41 1.38 10.48
N MET A 56 20.58 1.02 9.47
CA MET A 56 20.72 1.52 8.10
C MET A 56 20.51 3.03 8.02
N GLU A 57 19.53 3.57 8.75
CA GLU A 57 19.29 5.01 8.83
C GLU A 57 20.51 5.75 9.39
N LYS A 58 21.06 5.29 10.51
CA LYS A 58 22.26 5.86 11.11
C LYS A 58 23.44 5.87 10.12
N MET A 59 23.72 4.75 9.49
CA MET A 59 24.82 4.64 8.52
C MET A 59 24.62 5.53 7.29
N ALA A 60 23.39 5.65 6.81
CA ALA A 60 23.06 6.51 5.68
C ALA A 60 23.21 8.01 6.04
N LEU A 61 22.80 8.43 7.23
CA LEU A 61 22.94 9.81 7.69
C LEU A 61 24.40 10.21 7.90
N HIS A 62 25.28 9.31 8.35
CA HIS A 62 26.72 9.57 8.45
C HIS A 62 27.38 9.79 7.08
N SER A 63 26.79 9.26 6.00
CA SER A 63 27.30 9.43 4.63
C SER A 63 26.74 10.70 3.94
N ALA A 64 25.88 11.46 4.64
CA ALA A 64 25.24 12.65 4.08
C ALA A 64 26.28 13.74 3.72
N PRO A 65 25.97 14.57 2.70
CA PRO A 65 24.72 14.61 1.94
C PRO A 65 24.68 13.67 0.73
N HIS A 66 25.67 12.81 0.55
CA HIS A 66 25.78 11.91 -0.60
C HIS A 66 24.85 10.70 -0.48
N LEU A 67 24.25 10.30 -1.61
CA LEU A 67 23.53 9.05 -1.70
C LEU A 67 24.52 7.88 -1.62
N SER A 68 24.41 7.08 -0.57
CA SER A 68 25.24 5.89 -0.35
C SER A 68 24.41 4.61 -0.51
N TRP A 69 25.06 3.47 -0.59
CA TRP A 69 24.39 2.16 -0.61
C TRP A 69 23.50 1.92 0.64
N TRP A 70 23.80 2.59 1.74
CA TRP A 70 23.00 2.55 2.97
C TRP A 70 21.58 3.08 2.76
N VAL A 71 21.39 4.05 1.85
CA VAL A 71 20.05 4.58 1.48
C VAL A 71 19.18 3.48 0.86
N ILE A 72 19.78 2.58 0.08
CA ILE A 72 19.08 1.40 -0.44
C ILE A 72 18.69 0.47 0.71
N GLY A 73 19.60 0.26 1.68
CA GLY A 73 19.32 -0.48 2.90
C GLY A 73 18.13 0.10 3.68
N VAL A 74 18.09 1.43 3.84
CA VAL A 74 16.94 2.14 4.45
C VAL A 74 15.63 1.84 3.71
N ALA A 75 15.63 1.90 2.37
CA ALA A 75 14.44 1.65 1.58
C ALA A 75 13.85 0.23 1.81
N TYR A 76 14.70 -0.79 1.77
CA TYR A 76 14.25 -2.17 1.93
C TYR A 76 13.87 -2.51 3.37
N THR A 77 14.64 -2.04 4.35
CA THR A 77 14.34 -2.29 5.76
C THR A 77 13.06 -1.57 6.20
N TYR A 78 12.86 -0.34 5.74
CA TYR A 78 11.61 0.38 5.99
C TYR A 78 10.40 -0.29 5.30
N ALA A 79 10.55 -0.76 4.07
CA ALA A 79 9.46 -1.48 3.38
C ALA A 79 9.08 -2.78 4.12
N GLY A 80 10.07 -3.50 4.65
CA GLY A 80 9.84 -4.66 5.53
C GLY A 80 9.12 -4.27 6.81
N HIS A 81 9.65 -3.28 7.54
CA HIS A 81 9.03 -2.73 8.74
C HIS A 81 7.56 -2.34 8.50
N LEU A 82 7.32 -1.46 7.54
CA LEU A 82 5.98 -0.98 7.25
C LEU A 82 4.99 -2.11 6.93
N TYR A 83 5.45 -3.11 6.17
CA TYR A 83 4.59 -4.23 5.80
C TYR A 83 4.29 -5.16 6.98
N PHE A 84 5.31 -5.64 7.69
CA PHE A 84 5.11 -6.62 8.74
C PHE A 84 4.40 -6.02 9.95
N ASN A 85 4.73 -4.79 10.35
CA ASN A 85 4.04 -4.05 11.39
C ASN A 85 2.55 -3.86 11.03
N PHE A 86 2.27 -3.24 9.89
CA PHE A 86 0.90 -2.93 9.52
C PHE A 86 0.06 -4.18 9.19
N ALA A 87 0.64 -5.20 8.56
CA ALA A 87 -0.06 -6.44 8.28
C ALA A 87 -0.33 -7.23 9.58
N GLY A 88 0.64 -7.28 10.52
CA GLY A 88 0.48 -7.90 11.84
C GLY A 88 -0.65 -7.25 12.62
N TYR A 89 -0.61 -5.94 12.81
CA TYR A 89 -1.68 -5.18 13.46
C TYR A 89 -3.06 -5.38 12.78
N SER A 90 -3.08 -5.37 11.45
CA SER A 90 -4.33 -5.58 10.71
C SER A 90 -4.89 -6.99 10.89
N MET A 91 -4.02 -8.02 11.02
CA MET A 91 -4.44 -9.39 11.32
C MET A 91 -5.07 -9.50 12.71
N PHE A 92 -4.52 -8.82 13.73
CA PHE A 92 -5.14 -8.76 15.06
C PHE A 92 -6.54 -8.15 14.99
N ALA A 93 -6.70 -7.00 14.32
CA ALA A 93 -7.99 -6.33 14.21
C ALA A 93 -9.05 -7.22 13.52
N VAL A 94 -8.68 -7.92 12.44
CA VAL A 94 -9.57 -8.85 11.73
C VAL A 94 -9.89 -10.07 12.60
N ALA A 95 -8.89 -10.67 13.24
CA ALA A 95 -9.07 -11.85 14.06
C ALA A 95 -9.99 -11.58 15.27
N ILE A 96 -9.79 -10.45 15.95
CA ILE A 96 -10.66 -10.03 17.06
C ILE A 96 -12.09 -9.84 16.57
N SER A 97 -12.31 -9.19 15.42
CA SER A 97 -13.65 -9.02 14.87
C SER A 97 -14.32 -10.36 14.52
N TYR A 98 -13.55 -11.34 14.03
CA TYR A 98 -14.06 -12.69 13.76
C TYR A 98 -14.48 -13.41 15.05
N LEU A 99 -13.70 -13.28 16.13
CA LEU A 99 -14.06 -13.81 17.45
C LEU A 99 -15.33 -13.13 18.04
N MET A 100 -15.58 -11.88 17.63
CA MET A 100 -16.83 -11.17 17.96
C MET A 100 -18.01 -11.54 17.03
N GLY A 101 -17.81 -12.45 16.06
CA GLY A 101 -18.84 -12.86 15.11
C GLY A 101 -19.01 -11.93 13.91
N VAL A 102 -18.18 -10.89 13.76
CA VAL A 102 -18.22 -9.92 12.66
C VAL A 102 -17.18 -10.29 11.61
N GLU A 103 -17.58 -10.51 10.35
CA GLU A 103 -16.68 -10.90 9.26
C GLU A 103 -16.04 -9.68 8.58
N THR A 104 -15.06 -9.05 9.24
CA THR A 104 -14.32 -7.89 8.71
C THR A 104 -13.41 -8.26 7.53
N PRO A 105 -13.26 -7.41 6.50
CA PRO A 105 -12.40 -7.68 5.36
C PRO A 105 -10.92 -7.64 5.73
N ILE A 106 -10.12 -8.49 5.06
CA ILE A 106 -8.66 -8.47 5.17
C ILE A 106 -8.05 -7.25 4.46
N ASN A 107 -6.91 -6.77 4.97
CA ASN A 107 -6.22 -5.60 4.41
C ASN A 107 -5.07 -5.92 3.46
N PHE A 108 -4.48 -7.11 3.57
CA PHE A 108 -3.29 -7.49 2.81
C PHE A 108 -3.45 -8.86 2.16
N ASN A 109 -2.98 -8.97 0.90
CA ASN A 109 -2.92 -10.23 0.17
C ASN A 109 -1.62 -10.32 -0.65
N LYS A 110 -0.49 -10.62 0.02
CA LYS A 110 0.84 -10.79 -0.61
C LYS A 110 1.17 -9.66 -1.61
N PRO A 111 1.15 -8.37 -1.19
CA PRO A 111 1.24 -7.23 -2.10
C PRO A 111 2.54 -7.16 -2.89
N PHE A 112 3.66 -7.60 -2.33
CA PHE A 112 4.96 -7.60 -2.98
C PHE A 112 5.13 -8.63 -4.12
N LEU A 113 4.15 -9.53 -4.30
CA LEU A 113 4.08 -10.42 -5.45
C LEU A 113 3.29 -9.86 -6.64
N SER A 114 2.90 -8.59 -6.57
CA SER A 114 2.11 -7.92 -7.60
C SER A 114 2.92 -7.68 -8.87
N LYS A 115 2.30 -7.93 -10.02
CA LYS A 115 2.93 -7.80 -11.35
C LYS A 115 2.86 -6.39 -11.93
N ASN A 116 2.13 -5.50 -11.27
CA ASN A 116 1.98 -4.10 -11.65
C ASN A 116 1.38 -3.29 -10.48
N ILE A 117 1.48 -1.97 -10.59
CA ILE A 117 1.04 -1.06 -9.53
C ILE A 117 -0.47 -1.12 -9.24
N LYS A 118 -1.31 -1.44 -10.22
CA LYS A 118 -2.75 -1.61 -10.01
C LYS A 118 -3.05 -2.87 -9.19
N GLU A 119 -2.35 -3.97 -9.48
CA GLU A 119 -2.44 -5.20 -8.69
C GLU A 119 -1.90 -4.99 -7.27
N PHE A 120 -0.83 -4.19 -7.10
CA PHE A 120 -0.32 -3.81 -5.78
C PHE A 120 -1.40 -3.14 -4.93
N TRP A 121 -2.08 -2.12 -5.42
CA TRP A 121 -3.16 -1.44 -4.71
C TRP A 121 -4.40 -2.31 -4.46
N ASN A 122 -4.60 -3.37 -5.24
CA ASN A 122 -5.62 -4.38 -4.98
C ASN A 122 -5.22 -5.41 -3.91
N ARG A 123 -3.97 -5.35 -3.40
CA ARG A 123 -3.39 -6.28 -2.43
C ARG A 123 -2.80 -5.61 -1.20
N TRP A 124 -2.49 -4.31 -1.29
CA TRP A 124 -1.97 -3.46 -0.22
C TRP A 124 -3.08 -2.59 0.34
N HIS A 125 -3.26 -2.63 1.67
CA HIS A 125 -4.27 -1.85 2.38
C HIS A 125 -5.62 -1.82 1.61
N MET A 126 -6.11 -3.01 1.30
CA MET A 126 -7.19 -3.24 0.33
C MET A 126 -8.45 -2.46 0.68
N THR A 127 -8.79 -2.39 1.96
CA THR A 127 -10.02 -1.73 2.41
C THR A 127 -9.95 -0.22 2.20
N LEU A 128 -8.80 0.41 2.46
CA LEU A 128 -8.57 1.82 2.17
C LEU A 128 -8.53 2.06 0.64
N SER A 129 -7.80 1.24 -0.10
CA SER A 129 -7.68 1.35 -1.55
C SER A 129 -9.05 1.28 -2.24
N PHE A 130 -9.92 0.37 -1.79
CA PHE A 130 -11.28 0.25 -2.31
C PHE A 130 -12.18 1.39 -1.86
N TRP A 131 -11.96 1.95 -0.65
CA TRP A 131 -12.67 3.13 -0.19
C TRP A 131 -12.35 4.34 -1.10
N PHE A 132 -11.08 4.63 -1.34
CA PHE A 132 -10.64 5.71 -2.24
C PHE A 132 -11.15 5.49 -3.67
N ARG A 133 -11.05 4.26 -4.19
CA ARG A 133 -11.62 3.93 -5.50
C ARG A 133 -13.10 4.27 -5.60
N ASP A 134 -13.90 3.87 -4.61
CA ASP A 134 -15.35 3.98 -4.69
C ASP A 134 -15.84 5.41 -4.41
N TYR A 135 -15.20 6.13 -3.48
CA TYR A 135 -15.66 7.45 -3.04
C TYR A 135 -14.93 8.62 -3.71
N ILE A 136 -13.74 8.43 -4.24
CA ILE A 136 -12.99 9.47 -4.96
C ILE A 136 -12.95 9.16 -6.46
N PHE A 137 -12.27 8.08 -6.85
CA PHE A 137 -12.06 7.74 -8.26
C PHE A 137 -13.40 7.58 -9.03
N MET A 138 -14.27 6.69 -8.56
CA MET A 138 -15.53 6.39 -9.26
C MET A 138 -16.49 7.59 -9.24
N ARG A 139 -16.51 8.37 -8.17
CA ARG A 139 -17.34 9.58 -8.09
C ARG A 139 -16.89 10.64 -9.09
N PHE A 140 -15.58 10.88 -9.19
CA PHE A 140 -15.04 11.81 -10.19
C PHE A 140 -15.35 11.34 -11.61
N VAL A 141 -15.10 10.05 -11.93
CA VAL A 141 -15.40 9.47 -13.26
C VAL A 141 -16.87 9.59 -13.59
N PHE A 142 -17.76 9.27 -12.65
CA PHE A 142 -19.22 9.38 -12.85
C PHE A 142 -19.64 10.83 -13.15
N LEU A 143 -19.20 11.79 -12.31
CA LEU A 143 -19.53 13.20 -12.46
C LEU A 143 -19.02 13.78 -13.79
N ALA A 144 -17.75 13.52 -14.11
CA ALA A 144 -17.12 14.00 -15.34
C ALA A 144 -17.75 13.39 -16.60
N THR A 145 -18.20 12.12 -16.54
CA THR A 145 -18.92 11.46 -17.64
C THR A 145 -20.32 12.06 -17.79
N LYS A 146 -21.08 12.23 -16.69
CA LYS A 146 -22.43 12.82 -16.70
C LYS A 146 -22.40 14.25 -17.27
N LYS A 147 -21.41 15.04 -16.89
CA LYS A 147 -21.26 16.43 -17.35
C LYS A 147 -20.49 16.57 -18.67
N ARG A 148 -20.06 15.45 -19.29
CA ARG A 148 -19.29 15.42 -20.54
C ARG A 148 -18.05 16.31 -20.54
N TRP A 149 -17.32 16.41 -19.40
CA TRP A 149 -16.14 17.25 -19.27
C TRP A 149 -15.01 16.84 -20.23
N PHE A 150 -14.88 15.55 -20.52
CA PHE A 150 -13.82 15.01 -21.36
C PHE A 150 -14.36 14.13 -22.49
N LYS A 151 -13.98 14.43 -23.73
CA LYS A 151 -14.25 13.58 -24.90
C LYS A 151 -13.38 12.30 -24.86
N ASN A 152 -12.15 12.42 -24.39
CA ASN A 152 -11.21 11.30 -24.31
C ASN A 152 -11.33 10.55 -22.98
N ARG A 153 -11.87 9.33 -23.05
CA ARG A 153 -12.03 8.45 -21.86
C ARG A 153 -10.68 8.07 -21.21
N ASN A 154 -9.60 8.02 -22.02
CA ASN A 154 -8.28 7.69 -21.49
C ASN A 154 -7.74 8.83 -20.63
N LEU A 155 -7.91 10.08 -21.08
CA LEU A 155 -7.56 11.27 -20.32
C LEU A 155 -8.36 11.33 -19.01
N LEU A 156 -9.66 11.05 -19.07
CA LEU A 156 -10.51 11.00 -17.87
C LEU A 156 -9.99 9.98 -16.85
N SER A 157 -9.65 8.75 -17.30
CA SER A 157 -9.08 7.73 -16.41
C SER A 157 -7.75 8.18 -15.78
N SER A 158 -6.88 8.79 -16.59
CA SER A 158 -5.56 9.28 -16.12
C SER A 158 -5.72 10.36 -15.06
N LEU A 159 -6.59 11.34 -15.28
CA LEU A 159 -6.87 12.39 -14.31
C LEU A 159 -7.51 11.83 -13.04
N ALA A 160 -8.41 10.84 -13.17
CA ALA A 160 -9.02 10.18 -12.03
C ALA A 160 -7.99 9.42 -11.17
N TYR A 161 -7.01 8.74 -11.79
CA TYR A 161 -5.90 8.11 -11.05
C TYR A 161 -5.04 9.14 -10.33
N MET A 162 -4.65 10.23 -11.03
CA MET A 162 -3.86 11.29 -10.42
C MET A 162 -4.58 11.93 -9.24
N LEU A 163 -5.85 12.33 -9.42
CA LEU A 163 -6.65 12.91 -8.35
C LEU A 163 -6.75 11.96 -7.15
N ASN A 164 -7.10 10.69 -7.40
CA ASN A 164 -7.27 9.70 -6.34
C ASN A 164 -6.00 9.52 -5.49
N MET A 165 -4.84 9.43 -6.15
CA MET A 165 -3.58 9.19 -5.45
C MET A 165 -3.03 10.47 -4.79
N LEU A 166 -3.23 11.64 -5.38
CA LEU A 166 -2.90 12.91 -4.73
C LEU A 166 -3.73 13.13 -3.46
N VAL A 167 -5.05 12.91 -3.52
CA VAL A 167 -5.90 13.00 -2.33
C VAL A 167 -5.48 11.99 -1.26
N MET A 168 -5.05 10.77 -1.66
CA MET A 168 -4.49 9.78 -0.73
C MET A 168 -3.17 10.27 -0.11
N GLY A 169 -2.29 10.91 -0.89
CA GLY A 169 -1.07 11.53 -0.37
C GLY A 169 -1.37 12.61 0.68
N PHE A 170 -2.28 13.53 0.38
CA PHE A 170 -2.76 14.55 1.34
C PHE A 170 -3.41 13.94 2.58
N TRP A 171 -4.09 12.83 2.45
CA TRP A 171 -4.69 12.13 3.58
C TRP A 171 -3.63 11.59 4.57
N HIS A 172 -2.45 11.20 4.08
CA HIS A 172 -1.33 10.82 4.94
C HIS A 172 -0.70 12.01 5.68
N GLY A 173 -0.70 13.19 5.06
CA GLY A 173 -0.17 14.42 5.63
C GLY A 173 0.12 15.49 4.58
N VAL A 174 0.38 16.72 5.04
CA VAL A 174 0.58 17.90 4.18
C VAL A 174 2.07 18.14 3.83
N THR A 175 2.96 17.20 4.19
CA THR A 175 4.38 17.31 3.91
C THR A 175 4.68 16.94 2.46
N TRP A 176 5.76 17.52 1.91
CA TRP A 176 6.14 17.31 0.51
C TRP A 176 6.32 15.83 0.14
N TYR A 177 6.84 15.01 1.03
CA TYR A 177 7.12 13.60 0.75
C TYR A 177 5.83 12.75 0.63
N TYR A 178 4.76 13.05 1.36
CA TYR A 178 3.46 12.38 1.18
C TYR A 178 2.78 12.80 -0.12
N ILE A 179 2.88 14.09 -0.49
CA ILE A 179 2.34 14.60 -1.74
C ILE A 179 3.10 13.98 -2.93
N LEU A 180 4.45 13.94 -2.86
CA LEU A 180 5.29 13.31 -3.86
C LEU A 180 5.00 11.81 -3.98
N TYR A 181 4.82 11.10 -2.85
CA TYR A 181 4.41 9.69 -2.84
C TYR A 181 3.09 9.50 -3.59
N GLY A 182 2.07 10.28 -3.29
CA GLY A 182 0.79 10.25 -4.00
C GLY A 182 0.93 10.54 -5.49
N PHE A 183 1.73 11.54 -5.87
CA PHE A 183 2.03 11.87 -7.27
C PHE A 183 2.70 10.71 -8.01
N LEU A 184 3.75 10.11 -7.44
CA LEU A 184 4.49 8.99 -8.04
C LEU A 184 3.58 7.77 -8.28
N HIS A 185 2.74 7.42 -7.30
CA HIS A 185 1.79 6.32 -7.45
C HIS A 185 0.68 6.63 -8.45
N GLY A 186 0.19 7.87 -8.51
CA GLY A 186 -0.76 8.32 -9.54
C GLY A 186 -0.17 8.22 -10.94
N LEU A 187 1.06 8.71 -11.12
CA LEU A 187 1.78 8.62 -12.39
C LEU A 187 2.02 7.15 -12.80
N ALA A 188 2.44 6.31 -11.85
CA ALA A 188 2.65 4.89 -12.11
C ALA A 188 1.37 4.16 -12.54
N LEU A 189 0.20 4.51 -11.98
CA LEU A 189 -1.10 3.98 -12.40
C LEU A 189 -1.45 4.44 -13.82
N VAL A 190 -1.19 5.69 -14.17
CA VAL A 190 -1.41 6.23 -15.52
C VAL A 190 -0.52 5.52 -16.53
N VAL A 191 0.79 5.41 -16.26
CA VAL A 191 1.76 4.72 -17.13
C VAL A 191 1.39 3.25 -17.29
N ASN A 192 1.02 2.58 -16.21
CA ASN A 192 0.59 1.18 -16.23
C ASN A 192 -0.68 0.98 -17.09
N ASP A 193 -1.67 1.86 -16.96
CA ASP A 193 -2.91 1.77 -17.76
C ASP A 193 -2.63 2.02 -19.26
N TRP A 194 -1.79 3.01 -19.59
CA TRP A 194 -1.31 3.24 -20.95
C TRP A 194 -0.54 2.03 -21.49
N TRP A 195 0.42 1.48 -20.73
CA TRP A 195 1.21 0.31 -21.09
C TRP A 195 0.34 -0.92 -21.38
N LEU A 196 -0.65 -1.20 -20.53
CA LEU A 196 -1.54 -2.34 -20.70
C LEU A 196 -2.42 -2.20 -21.96
N ARG A 197 -2.82 -0.98 -22.34
CA ARG A 197 -3.56 -0.70 -23.58
C ARG A 197 -2.65 -0.86 -24.79
N TYR A 198 -1.45 -0.28 -24.74
CA TYR A 198 -0.46 -0.41 -25.80
C TYR A 198 -0.10 -1.87 -26.06
N LYS A 199 0.20 -2.61 -24.98
CA LYS A 199 0.52 -4.04 -25.06
C LYS A 199 -0.59 -4.85 -25.71
N ARG A 200 -1.86 -4.61 -25.35
CA ARG A 200 -3.00 -5.31 -25.95
C ARG A 200 -3.16 -5.02 -27.44
N LYS A 201 -2.88 -3.78 -27.84
CA LYS A 201 -3.08 -3.33 -29.23
C LYS A 201 -1.92 -3.73 -30.15
N HIS A 202 -0.68 -3.66 -29.67
CA HIS A 202 0.51 -3.73 -30.49
C HIS A 202 1.43 -4.92 -30.19
N LEU A 203 1.42 -5.44 -28.96
CA LEU A 203 2.39 -6.44 -28.53
C LEU A 203 1.66 -7.74 -28.14
N LYS A 204 1.80 -8.79 -28.97
CA LYS A 204 1.29 -10.13 -28.67
C LYS A 204 2.20 -10.88 -27.68
N ILE A 205 2.64 -10.23 -26.61
CA ILE A 205 3.56 -10.83 -25.63
C ILE A 205 2.81 -11.89 -24.80
N LYS A 206 3.22 -13.13 -24.91
CA LYS A 206 2.71 -14.22 -24.06
C LYS A 206 3.18 -14.04 -22.61
N SER A 207 2.29 -14.29 -21.67
CA SER A 207 2.63 -14.28 -20.24
C SER A 207 3.39 -15.58 -19.88
N THR A 208 4.70 -15.50 -19.71
CA THR A 208 5.55 -16.60 -19.23
C THR A 208 5.84 -16.44 -17.73
N ARG A 209 6.44 -17.47 -17.11
CA ARG A 209 6.92 -17.37 -15.70
C ARG A 209 7.95 -16.24 -15.57
N LEU A 210 8.88 -16.14 -16.52
CA LEU A 210 9.93 -15.12 -16.54
C LEU A 210 9.35 -13.69 -16.66
N THR A 211 8.43 -13.46 -17.62
CA THR A 211 7.83 -12.12 -17.77
C THR A 211 7.03 -11.71 -16.53
N ARG A 212 6.41 -12.64 -15.82
CA ARG A 212 5.71 -12.38 -14.55
C ARG A 212 6.69 -12.04 -13.43
N PHE A 213 7.80 -12.78 -13.33
CA PHE A 213 8.85 -12.50 -12.36
C PHE A 213 9.44 -11.11 -12.55
N ILE A 214 9.85 -10.76 -13.79
CA ILE A 214 10.39 -9.43 -14.11
C ILE A 214 9.38 -8.33 -13.77
N ALA A 215 8.11 -8.50 -14.13
CA ALA A 215 7.07 -7.53 -13.82
C ALA A 215 6.88 -7.35 -12.30
N SER A 216 6.89 -8.44 -11.53
CA SER A 216 6.81 -8.36 -10.07
C SER A 216 8.05 -7.73 -9.45
N PHE A 217 9.24 -8.05 -9.96
CA PHE A 217 10.50 -7.46 -9.51
C PHE A 217 10.53 -5.95 -9.73
N ILE A 218 10.14 -5.46 -10.91
CA ILE A 218 10.05 -4.03 -11.22
C ILE A 218 9.03 -3.35 -10.30
N THR A 219 7.84 -3.95 -10.14
CA THR A 219 6.79 -3.38 -9.29
C THR A 219 7.23 -3.31 -7.83
N PHE A 220 7.84 -4.36 -7.31
CA PHE A 220 8.37 -4.42 -5.95
C PHE A 220 9.40 -3.31 -5.70
N ASN A 221 10.42 -3.19 -6.58
CA ASN A 221 11.44 -2.16 -6.43
C ASN A 221 10.88 -0.74 -6.54
N PHE A 222 9.94 -0.50 -7.44
CA PHE A 222 9.25 0.79 -7.52
C PHE A 222 8.56 1.12 -6.18
N VAL A 223 7.83 0.17 -5.60
CA VAL A 223 7.13 0.35 -4.32
C VAL A 223 8.11 0.61 -3.19
N VAL A 224 9.20 -0.16 -3.10
CA VAL A 224 10.25 0.03 -2.09
C VAL A 224 10.86 1.43 -2.17
N LEU A 225 11.18 1.91 -3.38
CA LEU A 225 11.71 3.25 -3.58
C LEU A 225 10.70 4.35 -3.24
N THR A 226 9.42 4.14 -3.51
CA THR A 226 8.39 5.11 -3.10
C THR A 226 8.14 5.09 -1.59
N PHE A 227 8.33 3.98 -0.90
CA PHE A 227 8.31 3.92 0.56
C PHE A 227 9.49 4.64 1.20
N LEU A 228 10.66 4.68 0.55
CA LEU A 228 11.77 5.54 0.97
C LEU A 228 11.39 7.03 0.97
N VAL A 229 10.61 7.46 -0.03
CA VAL A 229 10.05 8.82 -0.05
C VAL A 229 9.03 8.98 1.08
N PHE A 230 8.12 8.03 1.22
CA PHE A 230 7.02 8.05 2.19
C PHE A 230 7.49 8.16 3.65
N CYS A 231 8.58 7.50 4.03
CA CYS A 231 9.07 7.50 5.42
C CYS A 231 9.66 8.84 5.88
N GLY A 232 9.82 9.82 4.98
CA GLY A 232 10.43 11.10 5.29
C GLY A 232 11.95 11.04 5.49
N PHE A 233 12.59 9.90 5.20
CA PHE A 233 14.04 9.78 5.35
C PHE A 233 14.82 10.76 4.46
N LEU A 234 14.33 11.02 3.24
CA LEU A 234 14.97 11.99 2.33
C LEU A 234 14.90 13.42 2.88
N ASP A 235 13.87 13.75 3.65
CA ASP A 235 13.78 15.02 4.37
C ASP A 235 14.88 15.11 5.44
N LYS A 236 15.06 14.05 6.23
CA LYS A 236 16.16 13.96 7.20
C LYS A 236 17.51 14.06 6.52
N LEU A 237 17.72 13.38 5.39
CA LEU A 237 19.01 13.33 4.70
C LEU A 237 19.43 14.70 4.16
N TRP A 238 18.51 15.48 3.59
CA TRP A 238 18.84 16.70 2.85
C TRP A 238 18.53 17.99 3.60
N PHE A 239 17.52 18.01 4.47
CA PHE A 239 17.02 19.25 5.06
C PHE A 239 17.13 19.31 6.58
N THR A 240 17.00 18.18 7.27
CA THR A 240 16.90 18.16 8.74
C THR A 240 17.91 17.18 9.38
N ASN A 241 19.03 16.90 8.71
CA ASN A 241 20.04 15.96 9.23
C ASN A 241 20.64 16.47 10.55
N PRO A 242 20.40 15.80 11.67
CA PRO A 242 20.90 16.25 12.98
C PRO A 242 22.43 16.21 13.09
N LEU A 243 23.12 15.45 12.22
CA LEU A 243 24.59 15.34 12.23
C LEU A 243 25.28 16.49 11.48
N THR A 244 24.56 17.20 10.62
CA THR A 244 25.10 18.34 9.84
C THR A 244 24.66 19.70 10.39
N MET A 245 23.71 19.74 11.33
CA MET A 245 23.17 20.98 11.89
C MET A 245 23.94 21.51 13.12
N HIS A 246 24.95 20.80 13.60
CA HIS A 246 25.86 21.33 14.61
C HIS A 246 27.18 21.70 13.94
N PRO A 247 27.56 23.01 13.96
CA PRO A 247 28.89 23.47 13.57
C PRO A 247 29.95 22.99 14.56
#